data_a03b30aa384aa86827a048187eed893c
#
_entry.id   a03b30aa384aa86827a048187eed893c
#
_cell.length_a   1.000
_cell.length_b   1.000
_cell.length_c   1.000
_cell.angle_alpha   90.00
_cell.angle_beta   90.00
_cell.angle_gamma   90.00
#
_symmetry.space_group_name_H-M   'P 1'
#
loop_
_entity.id
_entity.type
_entity.pdbx_description
1 polymer ?
#
loop_
_entity_poly.entity_id
_entity_poly.type
_entity_poly.pdbx_seq_one_letter_code
_entity_poly.pdbx_strand_id
1 'polypeptide(L)'
;MTKKRVVITGMGVVSPIGNNLNEFWDNLKIGYNGIDDITLFDTEKFDVKIAGQSSIDLNHFFDRKELNKLDRFSSFALIAADQAIHQSELLKSNFSNDRIGVIVGSGIGGIGTFETQHKKLLKNPRFVSPFFIPAMISDIAAGQISIKYGFKGLNYSVASACATSNHAFGDAFKMIQSNLADVIVAGGSEAAITEMSIAGFSNMKALTKNSDKNSASRPFDKNRDGFVMGEGSGILVLESLEHAKNRNANIIGEIVGYGATADAYH
;
A
#
# COMPACT_ATOMS: atom_id res chain seq x y z
N MET A 1 -12.51 -12.90 28.70
CA MET A 1 -12.47 -11.45 28.37
C MET A 1 -13.38 -11.22 27.17
N THR A 2 -14.24 -10.22 27.22
CA THR A 2 -15.05 -9.81 26.06
C THR A 2 -14.12 -9.17 25.02
N LYS A 3 -14.26 -9.58 23.75
CA LYS A 3 -13.46 -9.01 22.65
C LYS A 3 -13.84 -7.52 22.47
N LYS A 4 -12.84 -6.66 22.29
CA LYS A 4 -13.06 -5.25 21.95
C LYS A 4 -13.68 -5.11 20.56
N ARG A 5 -14.59 -4.18 20.39
CA ARG A 5 -15.10 -3.77 19.08
C ARG A 5 -14.04 -2.87 18.39
N VAL A 6 -13.93 -3.00 17.07
CA VAL A 6 -12.92 -2.28 16.28
C VAL A 6 -13.59 -1.41 15.25
N VAL A 7 -13.26 -0.13 15.27
CA VAL A 7 -13.86 0.88 14.39
C VAL A 7 -12.81 1.55 13.50
N ILE A 8 -13.27 2.11 12.39
CA ILE A 8 -12.47 2.88 11.45
C ILE A 8 -12.72 4.37 11.72
N THR A 9 -11.66 5.13 11.90
CA THR A 9 -11.75 6.58 12.17
C THR A 9 -11.02 7.42 11.12
N GLY A 10 -10.18 6.81 10.28
CA GLY A 10 -9.51 7.50 9.20
C GLY A 10 -9.19 6.59 8.04
N MET A 11 -9.13 7.16 6.85
CA MET A 11 -8.85 6.49 5.59
C MET A 11 -7.94 7.35 4.72
N GLY A 12 -7.08 6.71 3.95
CA GLY A 12 -6.24 7.39 2.96
C GLY A 12 -5.93 6.48 1.78
N VAL A 13 -5.75 7.08 0.62
CA VAL A 13 -5.57 6.36 -0.63
C VAL A 13 -4.62 7.09 -1.58
N VAL A 14 -3.83 6.30 -2.28
CA VAL A 14 -3.10 6.68 -3.51
C VAL A 14 -3.42 5.61 -4.54
N SER A 15 -3.93 5.98 -5.70
CA SER A 15 -4.33 5.02 -6.74
C SER A 15 -4.30 5.64 -8.13
N PRO A 16 -4.38 4.84 -9.20
CA PRO A 16 -4.50 5.34 -10.58
C PRO A 16 -5.75 6.19 -10.85
N ILE A 17 -6.77 6.09 -10.01
CA ILE A 17 -8.03 6.83 -10.17
C ILE A 17 -8.21 7.95 -9.14
N GLY A 18 -7.20 8.22 -8.32
CA GLY A 18 -7.24 9.33 -7.37
C GLY A 18 -6.17 9.21 -6.30
N ASN A 19 -5.61 10.35 -5.92
CA ASN A 19 -4.51 10.47 -4.96
C ASN A 19 -4.98 11.00 -3.59
N ASN A 20 -6.30 11.09 -3.41
CA ASN A 20 -7.00 11.36 -2.16
C ASN A 20 -8.41 10.76 -2.21
N LEU A 21 -9.07 10.68 -1.04
CA LEU A 21 -10.38 10.03 -0.92
C LEU A 21 -11.47 10.64 -1.80
N ASN A 22 -11.51 11.96 -1.92
CA ASN A 22 -12.55 12.65 -2.68
C ASN A 22 -12.39 12.35 -4.18
N GLU A 23 -11.19 12.54 -4.70
CA GLU A 23 -10.86 12.25 -6.10
C GLU A 23 -11.11 10.76 -6.42
N PHE A 24 -10.60 9.86 -5.57
CA PHE A 24 -10.81 8.42 -5.70
C PHE A 24 -12.31 8.06 -5.76
N TRP A 25 -13.09 8.60 -4.81
CA TRP A 25 -14.52 8.30 -4.72
C TRP A 25 -15.32 8.88 -5.90
N ASP A 26 -15.01 10.11 -6.31
CA ASP A 26 -15.70 10.75 -7.44
C ASP A 26 -15.42 10.01 -8.75
N ASN A 27 -14.17 9.64 -9.00
CA ASN A 27 -13.77 8.84 -10.16
C ASN A 27 -14.36 7.42 -10.12
N LEU A 28 -14.41 6.79 -8.94
CA LEU A 28 -15.02 5.48 -8.78
C LEU A 28 -16.51 5.50 -9.12
N LYS A 29 -17.27 6.52 -8.68
CA LYS A 29 -18.71 6.66 -8.95
C LYS A 29 -19.04 6.79 -10.44
N ILE A 30 -18.18 7.45 -11.21
CA ILE A 30 -18.39 7.63 -12.67
C ILE A 30 -17.78 6.49 -13.49
N GLY A 31 -17.14 5.49 -12.85
CA GLY A 31 -16.48 4.39 -13.55
C GLY A 31 -15.23 4.83 -14.32
N TYR A 32 -14.50 5.85 -13.83
CA TYR A 32 -13.27 6.31 -14.46
C TYR A 32 -12.25 5.17 -14.52
N ASN A 33 -11.65 4.98 -15.70
CA ASN A 33 -10.66 3.95 -15.94
C ASN A 33 -9.24 4.51 -15.72
N GLY A 34 -8.53 3.99 -14.72
CA GLY A 34 -7.15 4.37 -14.42
C GLY A 34 -6.08 3.58 -15.18
N ILE A 35 -6.45 2.75 -16.15
CA ILE A 35 -5.50 2.01 -16.99
C ILE A 35 -5.01 2.91 -18.12
N ASP A 36 -3.70 3.03 -18.25
CA ASP A 36 -3.08 3.84 -19.30
C ASP A 36 -1.76 3.21 -19.77
N ASP A 37 -1.11 3.81 -20.78
CA ASP A 37 0.20 3.39 -21.25
C ASP A 37 1.24 3.54 -20.13
N ILE A 38 2.14 2.55 -20.03
CA ILE A 38 3.24 2.61 -19.07
C ILE A 38 4.21 3.72 -19.49
N THR A 39 4.45 4.66 -18.57
CA THR A 39 5.36 5.79 -18.77
C THR A 39 6.60 5.75 -17.87
N LEU A 40 6.65 4.82 -16.92
CA LEU A 40 7.76 4.71 -15.95
C LEU A 40 9.05 4.15 -16.57
N PHE A 41 8.95 3.46 -17.70
CA PHE A 41 10.09 2.94 -18.46
C PHE A 41 9.70 2.72 -19.94
N ASP A 42 10.69 2.51 -20.81
CA ASP A 42 10.47 2.22 -22.22
C ASP A 42 9.91 0.80 -22.41
N THR A 43 8.71 0.72 -22.99
CA THR A 43 7.98 -0.54 -23.22
C THR A 43 8.19 -1.14 -24.62
N GLU A 44 9.06 -0.62 -25.47
CA GLU A 44 9.21 -1.08 -26.86
C GLU A 44 9.43 -2.60 -26.93
N LYS A 45 10.26 -3.14 -26.03
CA LYS A 45 10.63 -4.57 -25.98
C LYS A 45 9.64 -5.47 -25.22
N PHE A 46 8.56 -4.91 -24.67
CA PHE A 46 7.60 -5.65 -23.84
C PHE A 46 6.31 -5.92 -24.62
N ASP A 47 5.71 -7.10 -24.42
CA ASP A 47 4.38 -7.43 -24.96
C ASP A 47 3.28 -6.63 -24.23
N VAL A 48 3.47 -6.36 -22.95
CA VAL A 48 2.54 -5.61 -22.11
C VAL A 48 2.97 -4.15 -22.07
N LYS A 49 2.06 -3.25 -22.43
CA LYS A 49 2.33 -1.81 -22.58
C LYS A 49 1.45 -0.92 -21.71
N ILE A 50 0.48 -1.50 -21.01
CA ILE A 50 -0.50 -0.78 -20.19
C ILE A 50 -0.44 -1.22 -18.73
N ALA A 51 -0.75 -0.28 -17.83
CA ALA A 51 -0.83 -0.51 -16.40
C ALA A 51 -1.72 0.55 -15.73
N GLY A 52 -2.13 0.31 -14.49
CA GLY A 52 -2.74 1.31 -13.63
C GLY A 52 -1.67 2.05 -12.84
N GLN A 53 -1.13 3.14 -13.38
CA GLN A 53 -0.13 4.00 -12.74
C GLN A 53 -0.79 5.14 -11.97
N SER A 54 -0.31 5.44 -10.77
CA SER A 54 -0.68 6.67 -10.06
C SER A 54 0.01 7.87 -10.68
N SER A 55 -0.76 8.92 -10.94
CA SER A 55 -0.28 10.21 -11.48
C SER A 55 0.34 11.13 -10.41
N ILE A 56 0.47 10.65 -9.15
CA ILE A 56 0.96 11.47 -8.04
C ILE A 56 2.39 11.93 -8.27
N ASP A 57 2.63 13.24 -8.15
CA ASP A 57 3.98 13.79 -8.13
C ASP A 57 4.54 13.77 -6.69
N LEU A 58 5.48 12.87 -6.45
CA LEU A 58 6.11 12.69 -5.13
C LEU A 58 6.92 13.91 -4.68
N ASN A 59 7.37 14.78 -5.60
CA ASN A 59 8.12 15.99 -5.25
C ASN A 59 7.28 17.04 -4.51
N HIS A 60 5.94 16.93 -4.56
CA HIS A 60 5.05 17.76 -3.76
C HIS A 60 5.00 17.35 -2.28
N PHE A 61 5.43 16.13 -1.95
CA PHE A 61 5.32 15.55 -0.61
C PHE A 61 6.66 15.35 0.09
N PHE A 62 7.73 15.16 -0.69
CA PHE A 62 9.05 14.81 -0.19
C PHE A 62 10.14 15.63 -0.86
N ASP A 63 11.15 16.01 -0.10
CA ASP A 63 12.35 16.59 -0.69
C ASP A 63 13.23 15.52 -1.38
N ARG A 64 14.21 15.98 -2.15
CA ARG A 64 15.13 15.09 -2.88
C ARG A 64 15.93 14.16 -1.97
N LYS A 65 16.24 14.59 -0.72
CA LYS A 65 17.02 13.77 0.22
C LYS A 65 16.16 12.64 0.79
N GLU A 66 14.88 12.92 1.01
CA GLU A 66 13.89 11.91 1.43
C GLU A 66 13.64 10.90 0.32
N LEU A 67 13.37 11.34 -0.90
CA LEU A 67 13.15 10.48 -2.07
C LEU A 67 14.35 9.56 -2.35
N ASN A 68 15.57 9.99 -2.08
CA ASN A 68 16.75 9.13 -2.23
C ASN A 68 16.82 7.96 -1.23
N LYS A 69 16.01 7.98 -0.17
CA LYS A 69 15.94 6.97 0.89
C LYS A 69 14.67 6.13 0.85
N LEU A 70 13.70 6.52 0.05
CA LEU A 70 12.39 5.87 -0.06
C LEU A 70 12.27 5.18 -1.42
N ASP A 71 11.69 3.99 -1.43
CA ASP A 71 11.11 3.43 -2.64
C ASP A 71 9.72 4.04 -2.87
N ARG A 72 9.22 3.93 -4.10
CA ARG A 72 7.90 4.46 -4.50
C ARG A 72 6.76 3.88 -3.65
N PHE A 73 6.80 2.57 -3.33
CA PHE A 73 5.76 1.96 -2.48
C PHE A 73 5.73 2.55 -1.07
N SER A 74 6.90 2.84 -0.47
CA SER A 74 6.98 3.47 0.85
C SER A 74 6.48 4.91 0.81
N SER A 75 6.75 5.62 -0.28
CA SER A 75 6.24 6.98 -0.49
C SER A 75 4.71 6.99 -0.56
N PHE A 76 4.10 6.06 -1.29
CA PHE A 76 2.64 5.91 -1.34
C PHE A 76 2.05 5.59 0.03
N ALA A 77 2.68 4.66 0.77
CA ALA A 77 2.24 4.32 2.13
C ALA A 77 2.26 5.54 3.06
N LEU A 78 3.31 6.35 3.02
CA LEU A 78 3.43 7.57 3.82
C LEU A 78 2.34 8.59 3.48
N ILE A 79 2.05 8.81 2.19
CA ILE A 79 1.01 9.74 1.74
C ILE A 79 -0.38 9.26 2.17
N ALA A 80 -0.69 7.99 1.93
CA ALA A 80 -1.98 7.43 2.33
C ALA A 80 -2.14 7.40 3.86
N ALA A 81 -1.08 7.07 4.62
CA ALA A 81 -1.09 7.14 6.08
C ALA A 81 -1.30 8.56 6.60
N ASP A 82 -0.67 9.55 5.96
CA ASP A 82 -0.84 10.97 6.28
C ASP A 82 -2.31 11.39 6.17
N GLN A 83 -2.96 11.04 5.06
CA GLN A 83 -4.39 11.30 4.85
C GLN A 83 -5.24 10.63 5.94
N ALA A 84 -5.01 9.34 6.23
CA ALA A 84 -5.78 8.57 7.21
C ALA A 84 -5.62 9.12 8.63
N ILE A 85 -4.39 9.44 9.04
CA ILE A 85 -4.06 9.97 10.36
C ILE A 85 -4.65 11.38 10.54
N HIS A 86 -4.56 12.24 9.52
CA HIS A 86 -5.17 13.57 9.56
C HIS A 86 -6.70 13.49 9.64
N GLN A 87 -7.34 12.68 8.82
CA GLN A 87 -8.80 12.50 8.85
C GLN A 87 -9.29 11.97 10.20
N SER A 88 -8.54 11.06 10.81
CA SER A 88 -8.88 10.49 12.12
C SER A 88 -8.73 11.49 13.26
N GLU A 89 -8.01 12.60 13.05
CA GLU A 89 -7.61 13.56 14.09
C GLU A 89 -6.84 12.92 15.27
N LEU A 90 -6.20 11.76 15.04
CA LEU A 90 -5.52 10.98 16.07
C LEU A 90 -4.47 11.80 16.84
N LEU A 91 -3.75 12.69 16.15
CA LEU A 91 -2.68 13.50 16.72
C LEU A 91 -3.18 14.63 17.66
N LYS A 92 -4.47 14.93 17.67
CA LYS A 92 -5.06 15.90 18.61
C LYS A 92 -5.30 15.32 20.00
N SER A 93 -5.10 14.02 20.17
CA SER A 93 -5.34 13.32 21.43
C SER A 93 -4.04 13.07 22.20
N ASN A 94 -4.09 13.14 23.54
CA ASN A 94 -2.95 12.90 24.43
C ASN A 94 -2.86 11.43 24.86
N PHE A 95 -3.03 10.48 23.95
CA PHE A 95 -2.87 9.06 24.25
C PHE A 95 -1.42 8.60 24.12
N SER A 96 -1.09 7.50 24.80
CA SER A 96 0.25 6.93 24.74
C SER A 96 0.56 6.38 23.35
N ASN A 97 1.64 6.86 22.74
CA ASN A 97 2.15 6.34 21.47
C ASN A 97 2.60 4.88 21.57
N ASP A 98 2.82 4.34 22.78
CA ASP A 98 3.19 2.94 22.99
C ASP A 98 2.05 1.97 22.68
N ARG A 99 0.82 2.47 22.60
CA ARG A 99 -0.40 1.70 22.28
C ARG A 99 -0.88 1.91 20.84
N ILE A 100 -0.12 2.69 20.03
CA ILE A 100 -0.42 2.95 18.62
C ILE A 100 0.56 2.13 17.76
N GLY A 101 0.03 1.14 17.06
CA GLY A 101 0.81 0.26 16.16
C GLY A 101 0.69 0.65 14.70
N VAL A 102 1.57 0.07 13.87
CA VAL A 102 1.55 0.20 12.40
C VAL A 102 1.76 -1.17 11.77
N ILE A 103 0.80 -1.62 10.97
CA ILE A 103 0.86 -2.88 10.21
C ILE A 103 0.56 -2.58 8.75
N VAL A 104 1.61 -2.35 7.96
CA VAL A 104 1.49 -2.02 6.53
C VAL A 104 2.28 -3.02 5.73
N GLY A 105 1.59 -3.76 4.85
CA GLY A 105 2.17 -4.81 4.06
C GLY A 105 2.48 -4.38 2.63
N SER A 106 3.40 -5.11 2.00
CA SER A 106 3.70 -5.05 0.58
C SER A 106 3.97 -6.46 0.07
N GLY A 107 3.50 -6.78 -1.13
CA GLY A 107 3.71 -8.10 -1.74
C GLY A 107 5.15 -8.30 -2.19
N ILE A 108 5.80 -7.26 -2.71
CA ILE A 108 7.15 -7.31 -3.30
C ILE A 108 8.13 -6.37 -2.57
N GLY A 109 7.64 -5.25 -2.03
CA GLY A 109 8.50 -4.21 -1.46
C GLY A 109 9.17 -3.35 -2.52
N GLY A 110 10.39 -2.87 -2.25
CA GLY A 110 11.10 -1.90 -3.08
C GLY A 110 11.76 -2.49 -4.33
N ILE A 111 11.00 -3.11 -5.22
CA ILE A 111 11.53 -3.72 -6.45
C ILE A 111 12.17 -2.68 -7.39
N GLY A 112 11.63 -1.47 -7.47
CA GLY A 112 12.21 -0.38 -8.27
C GLY A 112 13.59 0.03 -7.75
N THR A 113 13.73 0.10 -6.43
CA THR A 113 15.02 0.30 -5.77
C THR A 113 15.97 -0.85 -6.08
N PHE A 114 15.52 -2.11 -5.98
CA PHE A 114 16.34 -3.28 -6.30
C PHE A 114 16.90 -3.20 -7.71
N GLU A 115 16.06 -2.99 -8.73
CA GLU A 115 16.49 -2.88 -10.13
C GLU A 115 17.51 -1.76 -10.33
N THR A 116 17.24 -0.59 -9.76
CA THR A 116 18.13 0.57 -9.87
C THR A 116 19.49 0.30 -9.23
N GLN A 117 19.52 -0.31 -8.05
CA GLN A 117 20.76 -0.61 -7.35
C GLN A 117 21.51 -1.78 -8.01
N HIS A 118 20.82 -2.76 -8.59
CA HIS A 118 21.44 -3.82 -9.39
C HIS A 118 22.14 -3.26 -10.63
N LYS A 119 21.49 -2.35 -11.38
CA LYS A 119 22.12 -1.65 -12.51
C LYS A 119 23.41 -0.89 -12.09
N LYS A 120 23.45 -0.33 -10.87
CA LYS A 120 24.64 0.32 -10.29
C LYS A 120 25.71 -0.68 -9.88
N LEU A 121 25.32 -1.80 -9.26
CA LEU A 121 26.22 -2.89 -8.85
C LEU A 121 27.02 -3.44 -10.03
N LEU A 122 26.37 -3.66 -11.18
CA LEU A 122 27.02 -4.14 -12.40
C LEU A 122 28.12 -3.20 -12.92
N LYS A 123 28.02 -1.90 -12.61
CA LYS A 123 29.07 -0.91 -12.96
C LYS A 123 30.20 -0.93 -11.93
N ASN A 124 29.89 -0.84 -10.64
CA ASN A 124 30.83 -0.91 -9.55
C ASN A 124 30.09 -1.11 -8.22
N PRO A 125 30.48 -2.05 -7.34
CA PRO A 125 29.85 -2.28 -6.04
C PRO A 125 29.78 -1.03 -5.14
N ARG A 126 30.75 -0.10 -5.28
CA ARG A 126 30.78 1.16 -4.52
C ARG A 126 29.67 2.13 -4.90
N PHE A 127 28.98 1.90 -6.01
CA PHE A 127 27.87 2.78 -6.46
C PHE A 127 26.52 2.37 -5.84
N VAL A 128 26.45 1.21 -5.18
CA VAL A 128 25.24 0.79 -4.45
C VAL A 128 24.99 1.74 -3.27
N SER A 129 23.76 2.23 -3.17
CA SER A 129 23.37 3.16 -2.10
C SER A 129 23.49 2.52 -0.72
N PRO A 130 23.98 3.23 0.32
CA PRO A 130 23.91 2.76 1.69
C PRO A 130 22.48 2.61 2.21
N PHE A 131 21.51 3.23 1.54
CA PHE A 131 20.08 3.11 1.84
C PHE A 131 19.40 1.98 1.07
N PHE A 132 20.14 1.17 0.27
CA PHE A 132 19.56 0.12 -0.55
C PHE A 132 18.68 -0.83 0.25
N ILE A 133 19.25 -1.47 1.27
CA ILE A 133 18.49 -2.45 2.07
C ILE A 133 17.31 -1.81 2.80
N PRO A 134 17.49 -0.69 3.55
CA PRO A 134 16.36 -0.03 4.20
C PRO A 134 15.25 0.44 3.26
N ALA A 135 15.56 0.81 2.01
CA ALA A 135 14.55 1.24 1.06
C ALA A 135 13.82 0.08 0.37
N MET A 136 14.44 -1.11 0.33
CA MET A 136 13.94 -2.27 -0.41
C MET A 136 13.01 -3.17 0.42
N ILE A 137 13.30 -3.36 1.72
CA ILE A 137 12.58 -4.32 2.57
C ILE A 137 11.10 -3.94 2.72
N SER A 138 10.22 -4.95 2.71
CA SER A 138 8.77 -4.72 2.68
C SER A 138 8.18 -4.11 3.95
N ASP A 139 8.86 -4.25 5.10
CA ASP A 139 8.41 -3.69 6.38
C ASP A 139 8.76 -2.21 6.58
N ILE A 140 9.61 -1.65 5.71
CA ILE A 140 10.08 -0.27 5.88
C ILE A 140 8.94 0.75 5.80
N ALA A 141 7.87 0.47 5.05
CA ALA A 141 6.71 1.35 4.98
C ALA A 141 6.08 1.54 6.38
N ALA A 142 5.90 0.45 7.14
CA ALA A 142 5.43 0.51 8.52
C ALA A 142 6.43 1.24 9.43
N GLY A 143 7.74 0.97 9.25
CA GLY A 143 8.82 1.63 9.98
C GLY A 143 8.84 3.15 9.76
N GLN A 144 8.74 3.60 8.52
CA GLN A 144 8.74 5.04 8.17
C GLN A 144 7.52 5.78 8.74
N ILE A 145 6.34 5.16 8.73
CA ILE A 145 5.14 5.75 9.36
C ILE A 145 5.36 5.88 10.87
N SER A 146 5.89 4.85 11.54
CA SER A 146 6.19 4.92 12.97
C SER A 146 7.21 6.00 13.29
N ILE A 147 8.27 6.14 12.51
CA ILE A 147 9.29 7.19 12.68
C ILE A 147 8.68 8.58 12.54
N LYS A 148 7.87 8.79 11.47
CA LYS A 148 7.25 10.08 11.18
C LYS A 148 6.34 10.57 12.32
N TYR A 149 5.57 9.66 12.93
CA TYR A 149 4.55 10.02 13.92
C TYR A 149 4.95 9.68 15.37
N GLY A 150 6.07 9.04 15.58
CA GLY A 150 6.53 8.62 16.91
C GLY A 150 5.67 7.49 17.50
N PHE A 151 5.00 6.67 16.67
CA PHE A 151 4.23 5.53 17.14
C PHE A 151 5.16 4.40 17.59
N LYS A 152 4.95 3.85 18.79
CA LYS A 152 5.85 2.93 19.47
C LYS A 152 5.21 1.57 19.78
N GLY A 153 3.98 1.35 19.36
CA GLY A 153 3.29 0.07 19.48
C GLY A 153 3.83 -0.97 18.50
N LEU A 154 3.02 -1.99 18.22
CA LEU A 154 3.36 -3.05 17.27
C LEU A 154 3.75 -2.46 15.90
N ASN A 155 4.89 -2.90 15.35
CA ASN A 155 5.35 -2.46 14.04
C ASN A 155 5.90 -3.64 13.25
N TYR A 156 5.23 -4.01 12.18
CA TYR A 156 5.68 -5.05 11.26
C TYR A 156 4.91 -5.02 9.94
N SER A 157 5.38 -5.79 8.97
CA SER A 157 4.72 -6.03 7.69
C SER A 157 4.24 -7.48 7.59
N VAL A 158 3.17 -7.69 6.86
CA VAL A 158 2.75 -9.00 6.36
C VAL A 158 3.00 -9.06 4.86
N ALA A 159 3.22 -10.25 4.32
CA ALA A 159 3.38 -10.47 2.88
C ALA A 159 2.62 -11.74 2.48
N SER A 160 1.62 -11.57 1.64
CA SER A 160 0.78 -12.64 1.08
C SER A 160 0.25 -12.25 -0.30
N ALA A 161 1.15 -11.75 -1.14
CA ALA A 161 0.85 -11.27 -2.50
C ALA A 161 -0.34 -10.31 -2.52
N CYS A 162 -1.34 -10.53 -3.39
CA CYS A 162 -2.51 -9.65 -3.54
C CYS A 162 -3.40 -9.57 -2.29
N ALA A 163 -3.33 -10.53 -1.36
CA ALA A 163 -4.10 -10.54 -0.12
C ALA A 163 -3.43 -9.77 1.04
N THR A 164 -2.23 -9.25 0.84
CA THR A 164 -1.38 -8.65 1.88
C THR A 164 -2.10 -7.59 2.71
N SER A 165 -2.75 -6.61 2.06
CA SER A 165 -3.45 -5.53 2.78
C SER A 165 -4.63 -6.04 3.59
N ASN A 166 -5.37 -7.03 3.08
CA ASN A 166 -6.48 -7.67 3.81
C ASN A 166 -5.97 -8.44 5.05
N HIS A 167 -4.82 -9.09 4.95
CA HIS A 167 -4.19 -9.74 6.09
C HIS A 167 -3.69 -8.72 7.12
N ALA A 168 -3.12 -7.59 6.67
CA ALA A 168 -2.75 -6.49 7.56
C ALA A 168 -3.96 -5.97 8.36
N PHE A 169 -5.12 -5.78 7.71
CA PHE A 169 -6.37 -5.41 8.40
C PHE A 169 -6.84 -6.51 9.36
N GLY A 170 -6.76 -7.76 8.96
CA GLY A 170 -7.12 -8.90 9.79
C GLY A 170 -6.27 -9.01 11.06
N ASP A 171 -4.96 -8.84 10.92
CA ASP A 171 -4.03 -8.84 12.04
C ASP A 171 -4.31 -7.64 12.97
N ALA A 172 -4.42 -6.44 12.42
CA ALA A 172 -4.74 -5.25 13.19
C ALA A 172 -6.07 -5.40 13.97
N PHE A 173 -7.11 -5.92 13.31
CA PHE A 173 -8.38 -6.25 13.94
C PHE A 173 -8.22 -7.21 15.13
N LYS A 174 -7.48 -8.30 14.95
CA LYS A 174 -7.24 -9.30 16.01
C LYS A 174 -6.41 -8.71 17.16
N MET A 175 -5.38 -7.91 16.87
CA MET A 175 -4.53 -7.28 17.89
C MET A 175 -5.33 -6.31 18.77
N ILE A 176 -6.19 -5.47 18.15
CA ILE A 176 -7.07 -4.56 18.91
C ILE A 176 -8.12 -5.36 19.69
N GLN A 177 -8.77 -6.36 19.09
CA GLN A 177 -9.73 -7.23 19.80
C GLN A 177 -9.13 -7.88 21.05
N SER A 178 -7.85 -8.25 20.98
CA SER A 178 -7.12 -8.93 22.06
C SER A 178 -6.45 -7.94 23.03
N ASN A 179 -6.72 -6.63 22.90
CA ASN A 179 -6.17 -5.56 23.75
C ASN A 179 -4.64 -5.45 23.70
N LEU A 180 -3.99 -5.85 22.60
CA LEU A 180 -2.55 -5.66 22.38
C LEU A 180 -2.22 -4.26 21.89
N ALA A 181 -3.18 -3.57 21.26
CA ALA A 181 -3.08 -2.18 20.86
C ALA A 181 -4.44 -1.49 21.05
N ASP A 182 -4.45 -0.17 21.15
CA ASP A 182 -5.67 0.63 21.14
C ASP A 182 -5.96 1.20 19.77
N VAL A 183 -4.91 1.51 19.00
CA VAL A 183 -4.96 2.04 17.63
C VAL A 183 -3.94 1.29 16.77
N ILE A 184 -4.30 0.99 15.54
CA ILE A 184 -3.36 0.48 14.53
C ILE A 184 -3.62 1.19 13.20
N VAL A 185 -2.57 1.81 12.65
CA VAL A 185 -2.53 2.26 11.26
C VAL A 185 -2.22 1.05 10.40
N ALA A 186 -3.19 0.59 9.62
CA ALA A 186 -3.10 -0.66 8.89
C ALA A 186 -3.40 -0.49 7.41
N GLY A 187 -2.83 -1.36 6.57
CA GLY A 187 -3.12 -1.38 5.14
C GLY A 187 -2.05 -2.03 4.30
N GLY A 188 -1.97 -1.60 3.07
CA GLY A 188 -0.96 -2.07 2.13
C GLY A 188 -0.56 -1.02 1.11
N SER A 189 0.61 -1.23 0.53
CA SER A 189 1.18 -0.36 -0.49
C SER A 189 2.01 -1.18 -1.47
N GLU A 190 1.86 -0.93 -2.75
CA GLU A 190 2.63 -1.60 -3.80
C GLU A 190 2.95 -0.62 -4.94
N ALA A 191 4.18 -0.69 -5.45
CA ALA A 191 4.61 0.08 -6.62
C ALA A 191 5.51 -0.78 -7.51
N ALA A 192 4.92 -1.84 -8.06
CA ALA A 192 5.64 -2.89 -8.77
C ALA A 192 5.61 -2.74 -10.31
N ILE A 193 5.22 -1.57 -10.85
CA ILE A 193 5.26 -1.33 -12.31
C ILE A 193 6.70 -1.02 -12.71
N THR A 194 7.51 -2.07 -12.87
CA THR A 194 8.93 -2.01 -13.23
C THR A 194 9.23 -2.96 -14.38
N GLU A 195 10.38 -2.78 -15.03
CA GLU A 195 10.82 -3.64 -16.14
C GLU A 195 10.84 -5.13 -15.73
N MET A 196 11.43 -5.45 -14.57
CA MET A 196 11.57 -6.83 -14.08
C MET A 196 10.23 -7.45 -13.69
N SER A 197 9.36 -6.68 -13.03
CA SER A 197 8.05 -7.18 -12.62
C SER A 197 7.14 -7.42 -13.83
N ILE A 198 7.09 -6.50 -14.79
CA ILE A 198 6.32 -6.69 -16.03
C ILE A 198 6.86 -7.89 -16.80
N ALA A 199 8.19 -8.04 -16.95
CA ALA A 199 8.78 -9.20 -17.61
C ALA A 199 8.45 -10.52 -16.88
N GLY A 200 8.60 -10.54 -15.55
CA GLY A 200 8.33 -11.72 -14.72
C GLY A 200 6.88 -12.19 -14.84
N PHE A 201 5.93 -11.30 -14.61
CA PHE A 201 4.50 -11.62 -14.71
C PHE A 201 4.05 -11.94 -16.15
N SER A 202 4.64 -11.31 -17.16
CA SER A 202 4.41 -11.66 -18.57
C SER A 202 4.88 -13.06 -18.91
N ASN A 203 6.08 -13.44 -18.45
CA ASN A 203 6.64 -14.77 -18.70
C ASN A 203 5.84 -15.89 -18.02
N MET A 204 5.24 -15.62 -16.84
CA MET A 204 4.28 -16.55 -16.22
C MET A 204 2.91 -16.54 -16.91
N LYS A 205 2.70 -15.72 -17.96
CA LYS A 205 1.41 -15.55 -18.66
C LYS A 205 0.29 -15.07 -17.74
N ALA A 206 0.63 -14.26 -16.72
CA ALA A 206 -0.31 -13.73 -15.76
C ALA A 206 -0.89 -12.38 -16.18
N LEU A 207 -0.17 -11.61 -17.03
CA LEU A 207 -0.64 -10.32 -17.55
C LEU A 207 -1.38 -10.48 -18.87
N THR A 208 -2.44 -9.70 -19.06
CA THR A 208 -3.13 -9.62 -20.34
C THR A 208 -2.23 -8.98 -21.40
N LYS A 209 -2.31 -9.50 -22.62
CA LYS A 209 -1.69 -8.90 -23.81
C LYS A 209 -2.64 -7.97 -24.57
N ASN A 210 -3.87 -7.86 -24.13
CA ASN A 210 -4.82 -6.93 -24.70
C ASN A 210 -4.41 -5.49 -24.35
N SER A 211 -4.10 -4.68 -25.36
CA SER A 211 -3.69 -3.28 -25.21
C SER A 211 -4.87 -2.29 -25.22
N ASP A 212 -6.09 -2.77 -25.45
CA ASP A 212 -7.27 -1.92 -25.32
C ASP A 212 -7.58 -1.64 -23.84
N LYS A 213 -7.30 -0.42 -23.41
CA LYS A 213 -7.44 0.05 -22.04
C LYS A 213 -8.82 -0.21 -21.45
N ASN A 214 -9.87 -0.19 -22.27
CA ASN A 214 -11.26 -0.32 -21.82
C ASN A 214 -11.72 -1.78 -21.66
N SER A 215 -11.04 -2.72 -22.30
CA SER A 215 -11.40 -4.15 -22.27
C SER A 215 -10.30 -5.06 -21.74
N ALA A 216 -9.14 -4.53 -21.37
CA ALA A 216 -8.00 -5.30 -20.88
C ALA A 216 -8.30 -5.98 -19.53
N SER A 217 -8.80 -5.22 -18.55
CA SER A 217 -9.24 -5.77 -17.27
C SER A 217 -10.70 -6.21 -17.35
N ARG A 218 -10.94 -7.52 -17.33
CA ARG A 218 -12.26 -8.13 -17.46
C ARG A 218 -12.43 -9.34 -16.54
N PRO A 219 -12.44 -9.13 -15.21
CA PRO A 219 -12.58 -10.21 -14.24
C PRO A 219 -13.89 -11.00 -14.51
N PHE A 220 -13.82 -12.31 -14.33
CA PHE A 220 -14.88 -13.28 -14.59
C PHE A 220 -15.31 -13.45 -16.07
N ASP A 221 -14.80 -12.67 -17.02
CA ASP A 221 -15.06 -12.87 -18.44
C ASP A 221 -14.50 -14.22 -18.92
N LYS A 222 -15.23 -14.89 -19.82
CA LYS A 222 -14.83 -16.19 -20.37
C LYS A 222 -13.52 -16.10 -21.15
N ASN A 223 -13.28 -14.97 -21.83
CA ASN A 223 -12.14 -14.74 -22.70
C ASN A 223 -11.01 -13.94 -22.01
N ARG A 224 -11.05 -13.81 -20.68
CA ARG A 224 -9.95 -13.15 -19.96
C ARG A 224 -8.64 -13.90 -20.18
N ASP A 225 -7.56 -13.16 -20.32
CA ASP A 225 -6.24 -13.69 -20.65
C ASP A 225 -5.13 -13.25 -19.69
N GLY A 226 -5.52 -12.61 -18.57
CA GLY A 226 -4.59 -12.11 -17.56
C GLY A 226 -5.13 -10.86 -16.87
N PHE A 227 -4.35 -10.33 -15.92
CA PHE A 227 -4.70 -9.08 -15.23
C PHE A 227 -3.89 -7.90 -15.79
N VAL A 228 -4.30 -6.68 -15.47
CA VAL A 228 -3.52 -5.44 -15.68
C VAL A 228 -2.85 -5.10 -14.37
N MET A 229 -1.52 -4.92 -14.37
CA MET A 229 -0.78 -4.53 -13.17
C MET A 229 -1.17 -3.11 -12.75
N GLY A 230 -1.34 -2.90 -11.43
CA GLY A 230 -1.60 -1.60 -10.85
C GLY A 230 -0.63 -1.29 -9.71
N GLU A 231 -0.57 -0.02 -9.32
CA GLU A 231 0.15 0.46 -8.15
C GLU A 231 -0.76 1.31 -7.26
N GLY A 232 -0.42 1.44 -6.00
CA GLY A 232 -1.15 2.30 -5.08
C GLY A 232 -0.96 1.93 -3.62
N SER A 233 -1.70 2.63 -2.76
CA SER A 233 -1.74 2.40 -1.31
C SER A 233 -3.13 2.66 -0.76
N GLY A 234 -3.56 1.83 0.19
CA GLY A 234 -4.78 2.02 0.95
C GLY A 234 -4.49 1.82 2.44
N ILE A 235 -4.75 2.84 3.24
CA ILE A 235 -4.46 2.85 4.68
C ILE A 235 -5.71 3.24 5.46
N LEU A 236 -5.95 2.52 6.56
CA LEU A 236 -7.01 2.80 7.53
C LEU A 236 -6.40 3.04 8.91
N VAL A 237 -7.02 3.94 9.68
CA VAL A 237 -6.81 4.02 11.14
C VAL A 237 -7.90 3.20 11.81
N LEU A 238 -7.49 2.11 12.45
CA LEU A 238 -8.35 1.21 13.22
C LEU A 238 -8.18 1.50 14.70
N GLU A 239 -9.29 1.61 15.42
CA GLU A 239 -9.28 1.88 16.85
C GLU A 239 -10.21 0.95 17.62
N SER A 240 -9.91 0.68 18.89
CA SER A 240 -10.94 0.14 19.77
C SER A 240 -12.08 1.17 19.90
N LEU A 241 -13.32 0.70 19.90
CA LEU A 241 -14.49 1.56 20.04
C LEU A 241 -14.43 2.43 21.30
N GLU A 242 -13.87 1.88 22.38
CA GLU A 242 -13.68 2.60 23.65
C GLU A 242 -12.71 3.78 23.48
N HIS A 243 -11.55 3.52 22.84
CA HIS A 243 -10.56 4.57 22.56
C HIS A 243 -11.15 5.67 21.69
N ALA A 244 -11.81 5.31 20.60
CA ALA A 244 -12.45 6.26 19.67
C ALA A 244 -13.50 7.13 20.38
N LYS A 245 -14.35 6.54 21.25
CA LYS A 245 -15.35 7.29 22.03
C LYS A 245 -14.71 8.23 23.04
N ASN A 246 -13.67 7.79 23.75
CA ASN A 246 -13.00 8.59 24.79
C ASN A 246 -12.36 9.88 24.23
N ARG A 247 -12.00 9.89 22.95
CA ARG A 247 -11.46 11.07 22.25
C ARG A 247 -12.48 11.77 21.34
N ASN A 248 -13.75 11.36 21.36
CA ASN A 248 -14.83 11.87 20.50
C ASN A 248 -14.49 11.77 18.99
N ALA A 249 -13.85 10.67 18.58
CA ALA A 249 -13.50 10.46 17.18
C ALA A 249 -14.74 10.35 16.29
N ASN A 250 -14.63 10.82 15.06
CA ASN A 250 -15.62 10.52 14.02
C ASN A 250 -15.47 9.05 13.59
N ILE A 251 -16.46 8.22 13.90
CA ILE A 251 -16.46 6.79 13.53
C ILE A 251 -17.08 6.65 12.15
N ILE A 252 -16.31 6.17 11.20
CA ILE A 252 -16.71 5.98 9.80
C ILE A 252 -17.43 4.63 9.61
N GLY A 253 -16.95 3.60 10.30
CA GLY A 253 -17.50 2.24 10.21
C GLY A 253 -16.94 1.33 11.28
N GLU A 254 -17.39 0.08 11.30
CA GLU A 254 -16.92 -0.97 12.22
C GLU A 254 -16.49 -2.20 11.44
N ILE A 255 -15.34 -2.79 11.80
CA ILE A 255 -14.94 -4.10 11.30
C ILE A 255 -15.56 -5.16 12.20
N VAL A 256 -16.50 -5.93 11.65
CA VAL A 256 -17.29 -6.91 12.41
C VAL A 256 -16.77 -8.34 12.28
N GLY A 257 -15.89 -8.62 11.31
CA GLY A 257 -15.36 -9.94 11.09
C GLY A 257 -14.17 -10.00 10.16
N TYR A 258 -13.43 -11.10 10.22
CA TYR A 258 -12.30 -11.42 9.37
C TYR A 258 -12.20 -12.92 9.16
N GLY A 259 -11.88 -13.33 7.96
CA GLY A 259 -11.60 -14.71 7.60
C GLY A 259 -10.45 -14.80 6.62
N ALA A 260 -9.65 -15.87 6.71
CA ALA A 260 -8.57 -16.17 5.79
C ALA A 260 -8.55 -17.68 5.51
N THR A 261 -8.29 -18.04 4.26
CA THR A 261 -8.18 -19.43 3.79
C THR A 261 -7.03 -19.55 2.80
N ALA A 262 -6.62 -20.78 2.52
CA ALA A 262 -5.72 -21.11 1.44
C ALA A 262 -6.36 -22.14 0.52
N ASP A 263 -6.15 -22.04 -0.79
CA ASP A 263 -6.66 -23.02 -1.77
C ASP A 263 -5.81 -24.30 -1.81
N ALA A 264 -4.56 -24.24 -1.32
CA ALA A 264 -3.62 -25.38 -1.25
C ALA A 264 -3.40 -26.08 -2.61
N TYR A 265 -3.59 -25.37 -3.71
CA TYR A 265 -3.49 -25.91 -5.07
C TYR A 265 -2.21 -25.48 -5.77
N HIS A 266 -1.84 -24.21 -5.70
CA HIS A 266 -0.60 -23.65 -6.29
C HIS A 266 -0.17 -22.34 -5.60
#